data_47c43bea12a82160f4393dfb63f73af6
#
_entry.id   47c43bea12a82160f4393dfb63f73af6
#
_cell.length_a   1.000
_cell.length_b   1.000
_cell.length_c   1.000
_cell.angle_alpha   90.00
_cell.angle_beta   90.00
_cell.angle_gamma   90.00
#
_symmetry.space_group_name_H-M   'P 1'
#
loop_
_entity.id
_entity.type
_entity.pdbx_description
1 polymer ?
#
loop_
_entity_poly.entity_id
_entity_poly.type
_entity_poly.pdbx_seq_one_letter_code
_entity_poly.pdbx_strand_id
1 'polypeptide(L)'
;MEQFDALLSDVIDSTLGLRSRTYGYQYSEIIRSLMCVFFCGGSCIEDISTHLMPHLSLHPKLKTCSADTILRAIKELTTDNITYSSPDSGKSYDFNTADTMNELLVKSLIATGELCQEQGYDLDFDHQFIETEKYDAKRTYKKFTGYSPGVAVIGDHIVGIENRDGNTNVRFCQQCTLERIFTRLEWNGIHINRARMDCGSCSEEIVDTVKAHCKYFYIRANRCSAFYEDMFALRGWKAEEINGIRFESVSYTHLTLPTN
;
A
#
# COMPACT_ATOMS: atom_id res chain seq x y z
N MET A 1 6.35 -13.31 21.71
CA MET A 1 5.03 -13.97 21.47
C MET A 1 3.97 -13.44 22.41
N GLU A 2 4.20 -13.36 23.73
CA GLU A 2 3.20 -12.79 24.67
C GLU A 2 2.82 -11.34 24.33
N GLN A 3 3.77 -10.52 23.88
CA GLN A 3 3.48 -9.16 23.40
C GLN A 3 2.62 -9.16 22.13
N PHE A 4 2.90 -10.08 21.20
CA PHE A 4 2.05 -10.23 20.00
C PHE A 4 0.61 -10.54 20.41
N ASP A 5 0.41 -11.54 21.26
CA ASP A 5 -0.92 -11.95 21.69
C ASP A 5 -1.66 -10.81 22.43
N ALA A 6 -0.95 -10.07 23.28
CA ALA A 6 -1.53 -8.97 24.03
C ALA A 6 -1.93 -7.77 23.18
N LEU A 7 -1.20 -7.51 22.09
CA LEU A 7 -1.41 -6.32 21.25
C LEU A 7 -2.26 -6.61 20.00
N LEU A 8 -2.09 -7.77 19.37
CA LEU A 8 -2.59 -8.00 18.03
C LEU A 8 -3.67 -9.05 17.92
N SER A 9 -3.81 -10.01 18.87
CA SER A 9 -4.76 -11.11 18.69
C SER A 9 -6.20 -10.62 18.55
N ASP A 10 -6.64 -9.72 19.43
CA ASP A 10 -8.00 -9.18 19.39
C ASP A 10 -8.22 -8.28 18.14
N VAL A 11 -7.19 -7.53 17.76
CA VAL A 11 -7.24 -6.69 16.55
C VAL A 11 -7.39 -7.55 15.31
N ILE A 12 -6.63 -8.62 15.20
CA ILE A 12 -6.70 -9.55 14.06
C ILE A 12 -8.07 -10.21 14.00
N ASP A 13 -8.50 -10.85 15.10
CA ASP A 13 -9.73 -11.63 15.12
C ASP A 13 -10.98 -10.75 14.99
N SER A 14 -10.97 -9.52 15.51
CA SER A 14 -12.08 -8.57 15.32
C SER A 14 -12.15 -7.99 13.91
N THR A 15 -11.00 -7.81 13.25
CA THR A 15 -10.93 -7.23 11.90
C THR A 15 -11.23 -8.27 10.83
N LEU A 16 -10.63 -9.46 10.94
CA LEU A 16 -10.80 -10.55 9.96
C LEU A 16 -12.04 -11.40 10.21
N GLY A 17 -12.66 -11.25 11.37
CA GLY A 17 -13.76 -12.07 11.83
C GLY A 17 -13.31 -13.36 12.52
N LEU A 18 -14.24 -13.97 13.26
CA LEU A 18 -13.97 -15.22 13.95
C LEU A 18 -14.14 -16.41 13.01
N ARG A 19 -13.15 -17.28 12.97
CA ARG A 19 -13.27 -18.56 12.26
C ARG A 19 -14.11 -19.54 13.08
N SER A 20 -14.85 -20.39 12.39
CA SER A 20 -15.60 -21.46 13.03
C SER A 20 -14.66 -22.33 13.87
N ARG A 21 -15.08 -22.68 15.08
CA ARG A 21 -14.35 -23.59 15.98
C ARG A 21 -14.06 -24.96 15.35
N THR A 22 -14.83 -25.33 14.34
CA THR A 22 -14.60 -26.57 13.56
C THR A 22 -13.24 -26.56 12.85
N TYR A 23 -12.69 -25.40 12.50
CA TYR A 23 -11.38 -25.28 11.85
C TYR A 23 -10.19 -25.33 12.82
N GLY A 24 -10.42 -25.28 14.11
CA GLY A 24 -9.40 -25.47 15.13
C GLY A 24 -8.45 -24.30 15.38
N TYR A 25 -8.33 -23.31 14.47
CA TYR A 25 -7.45 -22.14 14.59
C TYR A 25 -8.18 -20.85 14.26
N GLN A 26 -7.94 -19.80 15.05
CA GLN A 26 -8.37 -18.43 14.76
C GLN A 26 -7.36 -17.72 13.83
N TYR A 27 -7.76 -16.62 13.21
CA TYR A 27 -6.86 -15.87 12.32
C TYR A 27 -5.64 -15.34 13.04
N SER A 28 -5.75 -14.90 14.28
CA SER A 28 -4.63 -14.49 15.12
C SER A 28 -3.57 -15.58 15.28
N GLU A 29 -3.98 -16.83 15.52
CA GLU A 29 -3.07 -17.98 15.63
C GLU A 29 -2.40 -18.31 14.28
N ILE A 30 -3.12 -18.16 13.18
CA ILE A 30 -2.62 -18.39 11.81
C ILE A 30 -1.62 -17.31 11.40
N ILE A 31 -1.96 -16.03 11.57
CA ILE A 31 -1.07 -14.92 11.25
C ILE A 31 0.17 -14.97 12.12
N ARG A 32 0.06 -15.26 13.40
CA ARG A 32 1.20 -15.49 14.28
C ARG A 32 2.11 -16.62 13.77
N SER A 33 1.52 -17.73 13.32
CA SER A 33 2.29 -18.83 12.73
C SER A 33 3.02 -18.41 11.47
N LEU A 34 2.37 -17.63 10.60
CA LEU A 34 2.99 -17.06 9.39
C LEU A 34 4.14 -16.10 9.75
N MET A 35 3.94 -15.23 10.75
CA MET A 35 4.99 -14.32 11.22
C MET A 35 6.19 -15.08 11.78
N CYS A 36 5.98 -16.21 12.46
CA CYS A 36 7.07 -17.06 12.93
C CYS A 36 7.96 -17.54 11.79
N VAL A 37 7.42 -17.83 10.60
CA VAL A 37 8.22 -18.21 9.44
C VAL A 37 9.26 -17.12 9.14
N PHE A 38 8.83 -15.88 8.99
CA PHE A 38 9.72 -14.78 8.65
C PHE A 38 10.67 -14.41 9.80
N PHE A 39 10.20 -14.40 11.03
CA PHE A 39 11.05 -14.12 12.20
C PHE A 39 12.15 -15.16 12.41
N CYS A 40 11.92 -16.40 11.98
CA CYS A 40 12.93 -17.47 12.04
C CYS A 40 13.79 -17.56 10.76
N GLY A 41 13.65 -16.60 9.83
CA GLY A 41 14.43 -16.55 8.60
C GLY A 41 13.94 -17.46 7.48
N GLY A 42 12.70 -17.97 7.58
CA GLY A 42 12.05 -18.72 6.51
C GLY A 42 11.72 -17.85 5.31
N SER A 43 11.67 -18.43 4.13
CA SER A 43 11.42 -17.75 2.86
C SER A 43 10.08 -18.13 2.22
N CYS A 44 9.49 -19.25 2.65
CA CYS A 44 8.21 -19.73 2.15
C CYS A 44 7.34 -20.31 3.29
N ILE A 45 6.05 -20.43 3.04
CA ILE A 45 5.08 -20.87 4.06
C ILE A 45 5.36 -22.33 4.47
N GLU A 46 5.85 -23.14 3.56
CA GLU A 46 6.18 -24.55 3.78
C GLU A 46 7.27 -24.75 4.84
N ASP A 47 8.13 -23.76 5.06
CA ASP A 47 9.18 -23.79 6.09
C ASP A 47 8.62 -24.02 7.49
N ILE A 48 7.37 -23.59 7.74
CA ILE A 48 6.73 -23.83 9.05
C ILE A 48 6.56 -25.31 9.33
N SER A 49 6.12 -26.07 8.35
CA SER A 49 5.89 -27.53 8.50
C SER A 49 7.19 -28.32 8.43
N THR A 50 8.13 -27.88 7.59
CA THR A 50 9.35 -28.62 7.30
C THR A 50 10.43 -28.43 8.38
N HIS A 51 10.56 -27.18 8.88
CA HIS A 51 11.68 -26.79 9.72
C HIS A 51 11.28 -26.29 11.11
N LEU A 52 10.17 -25.58 11.24
CA LEU A 52 9.88 -24.80 12.46
C LEU A 52 8.94 -25.51 13.42
N MET A 53 7.95 -26.25 12.94
CA MET A 53 6.90 -26.84 13.77
C MET A 53 7.43 -27.73 14.90
N PRO A 54 8.46 -28.58 14.71
CA PRO A 54 8.99 -29.37 15.80
C PRO A 54 9.56 -28.56 16.97
N HIS A 55 10.09 -27.38 16.68
CA HIS A 55 10.65 -26.45 17.67
C HIS A 55 9.57 -25.56 18.29
N LEU A 56 8.66 -25.02 17.48
CA LEU A 56 7.57 -24.15 17.94
C LEU A 56 6.58 -24.90 18.84
N SER A 57 6.34 -26.18 18.56
CA SER A 57 5.44 -27.04 19.37
C SER A 57 5.94 -27.31 20.77
N LEU A 58 7.23 -27.07 21.05
CA LEU A 58 7.80 -27.18 22.40
C LEU A 58 7.36 -26.03 23.31
N HIS A 59 6.89 -24.91 22.75
CA HIS A 59 6.42 -23.77 23.53
C HIS A 59 4.97 -24.02 24.02
N PRO A 60 4.72 -24.07 25.34
CA PRO A 60 3.44 -24.55 25.88
C PRO A 60 2.23 -23.67 25.52
N LYS A 61 2.46 -22.40 25.21
CA LYS A 61 1.42 -21.43 24.87
C LYS A 61 1.29 -21.17 23.37
N LEU A 62 2.15 -21.77 22.54
CA LEU A 62 2.19 -21.50 21.11
C LEU A 62 1.42 -22.56 20.33
N LYS A 63 0.21 -22.20 19.92
CA LYS A 63 -0.57 -23.05 19.02
C LYS A 63 -0.19 -22.73 17.58
N THR A 64 0.64 -23.59 16.97
CA THR A 64 1.19 -23.43 15.62
C THR A 64 0.41 -24.27 14.63
N CYS A 65 0.07 -23.75 13.49
CA CYS A 65 -0.64 -24.45 12.42
C CYS A 65 0.31 -24.83 11.25
N SER A 66 -0.12 -25.79 10.44
CA SER A 66 0.62 -26.25 9.27
C SER A 66 0.56 -25.25 8.12
N ALA A 67 1.47 -25.38 7.15
CA ALA A 67 1.48 -24.63 5.90
C ALA A 67 0.13 -24.68 5.18
N ASP A 68 -0.48 -25.85 5.06
CA ASP A 68 -1.80 -26.02 4.42
C ASP A 68 -2.91 -25.20 5.12
N THR A 69 -2.83 -25.11 6.45
CA THR A 69 -3.80 -24.31 7.23
C THR A 69 -3.62 -22.82 6.95
N ILE A 70 -2.37 -22.35 6.85
CA ILE A 70 -2.07 -20.94 6.50
C ILE A 70 -2.56 -20.64 5.08
N LEU A 71 -2.22 -21.47 4.10
CA LEU A 71 -2.62 -21.29 2.70
C LEU A 71 -4.14 -21.30 2.55
N ARG A 72 -4.84 -22.18 3.27
CA ARG A 72 -6.30 -22.21 3.26
C ARG A 72 -6.90 -20.93 3.84
N ALA A 73 -6.38 -20.44 4.94
CA ALA A 73 -6.84 -19.20 5.56
C ALA A 73 -6.59 -17.98 4.67
N ILE A 74 -5.42 -17.92 4.00
CA ILE A 74 -5.15 -16.86 3.00
C ILE A 74 -6.21 -16.93 1.89
N LYS A 75 -6.56 -18.12 1.42
CA LYS A 75 -7.59 -18.30 0.39
C LYS A 75 -8.99 -17.91 0.88
N GLU A 76 -9.32 -18.14 2.16
CA GLU A 76 -10.58 -17.69 2.77
C GLU A 76 -10.68 -16.16 2.82
N LEU A 77 -9.55 -15.45 2.91
CA LEU A 77 -9.47 -13.99 2.99
C LEU A 77 -9.34 -13.31 1.61
N THR A 78 -9.29 -14.07 0.52
CA THR A 78 -9.27 -13.47 -0.83
C THR A 78 -10.59 -12.75 -1.12
N THR A 79 -10.47 -11.59 -1.75
CA THR A 79 -11.59 -10.79 -2.24
C THR A 79 -11.62 -10.76 -3.75
N ASP A 80 -12.80 -10.55 -4.34
CA ASP A 80 -12.94 -10.41 -5.77
C ASP A 80 -12.23 -9.14 -6.28
N ASN A 81 -11.73 -9.21 -7.49
CA ASN A 81 -11.16 -8.06 -8.16
C ASN A 81 -12.26 -7.08 -8.61
N ILE A 82 -11.92 -5.80 -8.63
CA ILE A 82 -12.71 -4.78 -9.30
C ILE A 82 -12.12 -4.59 -10.68
N THR A 83 -12.94 -4.77 -11.71
CA THR A 83 -12.52 -4.55 -13.10
C THR A 83 -12.88 -3.15 -13.55
N TYR A 84 -11.86 -2.36 -13.89
CA TYR A 84 -12.02 -1.03 -14.48
C TYR A 84 -11.78 -1.07 -15.98
N SER A 85 -12.70 -0.49 -16.76
CA SER A 85 -12.56 -0.39 -18.22
C SER A 85 -12.15 1.02 -18.62
N SER A 86 -11.13 1.11 -19.48
CA SER A 86 -10.68 2.37 -20.06
C SER A 86 -11.59 2.77 -21.22
N PRO A 87 -12.26 3.91 -21.15
CA PRO A 87 -13.12 4.39 -22.25
C PRO A 87 -12.35 4.57 -23.57
N ASP A 88 -11.12 5.06 -23.47
CA ASP A 88 -10.32 5.44 -24.65
C ASP A 88 -9.72 4.24 -25.37
N SER A 89 -9.28 3.24 -24.64
CA SER A 89 -8.59 2.07 -25.21
C SER A 89 -9.45 0.81 -25.33
N GLY A 90 -10.63 0.79 -24.68
CA GLY A 90 -11.48 -0.38 -24.55
C GLY A 90 -10.85 -1.54 -23.75
N LYS A 91 -9.69 -1.31 -23.11
CA LYS A 91 -9.02 -2.31 -22.28
C LYS A 91 -9.57 -2.29 -20.86
N SER A 92 -9.62 -3.46 -20.25
CA SER A 92 -10.00 -3.63 -18.86
C SER A 92 -8.80 -4.08 -18.03
N TYR A 93 -8.76 -3.66 -16.79
CA TYR A 93 -7.71 -3.99 -15.82
C TYR A 93 -8.34 -4.38 -14.49
N ASP A 94 -7.76 -5.39 -13.86
CA ASP A 94 -8.21 -5.90 -12.59
C ASP A 94 -7.40 -5.30 -11.43
N PHE A 95 -8.13 -4.82 -10.42
CA PHE A 95 -7.60 -4.26 -9.19
C PHE A 95 -8.11 -5.07 -8.02
N ASN A 96 -7.22 -5.46 -7.10
CA ASN A 96 -7.61 -6.04 -5.83
C ASN A 96 -7.33 -5.06 -4.70
N THR A 97 -8.40 -4.57 -4.08
CA THR A 97 -8.33 -3.52 -3.05
C THR A 97 -7.80 -4.03 -1.72
N ALA A 98 -7.89 -5.33 -1.48
CA ALA A 98 -7.49 -5.99 -0.22
C ALA A 98 -8.01 -5.25 1.03
N ASP A 99 -9.27 -4.75 0.99
CA ASP A 99 -9.81 -3.81 1.97
C ASP A 99 -9.66 -4.28 3.41
N THR A 100 -10.05 -5.52 3.69
CA THR A 100 -9.97 -6.09 5.05
C THR A 100 -8.53 -6.22 5.53
N MET A 101 -7.59 -6.58 4.63
CA MET A 101 -6.17 -6.70 4.98
C MET A 101 -5.52 -5.33 5.19
N ASN A 102 -5.90 -4.34 4.40
CA ASN A 102 -5.46 -2.97 4.59
C ASN A 102 -6.01 -2.35 5.88
N GLU A 103 -7.25 -2.67 6.24
CA GLU A 103 -7.82 -2.27 7.53
C GLU A 103 -7.06 -2.91 8.69
N LEU A 104 -6.77 -4.21 8.61
CA LEU A 104 -5.96 -4.91 9.61
C LEU A 104 -4.56 -4.28 9.74
N LEU A 105 -3.94 -3.91 8.63
CA LEU A 105 -2.61 -3.29 8.61
C LEU A 105 -2.61 -1.99 9.41
N VAL A 106 -3.53 -1.07 9.13
CA VAL A 106 -3.64 0.21 9.84
C VAL A 106 -3.96 0.01 11.33
N LYS A 107 -4.93 -0.84 11.66
CA LYS A 107 -5.28 -1.14 13.06
C LYS A 107 -4.13 -1.78 13.84
N SER A 108 -3.34 -2.64 13.18
CA SER A 108 -2.16 -3.24 13.81
C SER A 108 -1.10 -2.19 14.15
N LEU A 109 -0.84 -1.24 13.25
CA LEU A 109 0.10 -0.15 13.48
C LEU A 109 -0.36 0.78 14.63
N ILE A 110 -1.67 1.01 14.74
CA ILE A 110 -2.23 1.76 15.87
C ILE A 110 -2.07 0.97 17.18
N ALA A 111 -2.39 -0.31 17.18
CA ALA A 111 -2.31 -1.16 18.37
C ALA A 111 -0.87 -1.33 18.89
N THR A 112 0.13 -1.30 18.00
CA THR A 112 1.56 -1.35 18.37
C THR A 112 2.12 0.01 18.74
N GLY A 113 1.37 1.11 18.56
CA GLY A 113 1.81 2.46 18.86
C GLY A 113 2.70 3.10 17.78
N GLU A 114 2.83 2.46 16.62
CA GLU A 114 3.57 3.00 15.47
C GLU A 114 2.82 4.14 14.77
N LEU A 115 1.48 4.09 14.81
CA LEU A 115 0.61 5.19 14.43
C LEU A 115 -0.24 5.64 15.62
N CYS A 116 -0.29 6.95 15.84
CA CYS A 116 -1.12 7.57 16.88
C CYS A 116 -2.29 8.30 16.22
N GLN A 117 -3.50 8.05 16.74
CA GLN A 117 -4.69 8.76 16.28
C GLN A 117 -4.58 10.26 16.57
N GLU A 118 -5.29 11.07 15.81
CA GLU A 118 -5.29 12.54 15.89
C GLU A 118 -3.93 13.20 15.61
N GLN A 119 -2.95 12.44 15.11
CA GLN A 119 -1.68 12.97 14.63
C GLN A 119 -1.66 13.13 13.11
N GLY A 120 -0.86 14.08 12.63
CA GLY A 120 -0.64 14.32 11.20
C GLY A 120 0.65 13.69 10.71
N TYR A 121 0.58 12.99 9.59
CA TYR A 121 1.70 12.26 9.01
C TYR A 121 2.00 12.71 7.59
N ASP A 122 3.19 12.34 7.11
CA ASP A 122 3.57 12.43 5.72
C ASP A 122 3.39 11.06 5.06
N LEU A 123 2.72 11.02 3.90
CA LEU A 123 2.44 9.80 3.15
C LEU A 123 3.20 9.81 1.83
N ASP A 124 3.89 8.73 1.56
CA ASP A 124 4.50 8.43 0.27
C ASP A 124 3.66 7.40 -0.47
N PHE A 125 3.43 7.62 -1.76
CA PHE A 125 2.74 6.66 -2.61
C PHE A 125 3.51 6.43 -3.90
N ASP A 126 3.72 5.15 -4.23
CA ASP A 126 4.36 4.72 -5.46
C ASP A 126 3.85 3.36 -5.92
N HIS A 127 4.12 3.01 -7.18
CA HIS A 127 3.82 1.69 -7.73
C HIS A 127 5.08 0.83 -7.73
N GLN A 128 4.94 -0.37 -7.18
CA GLN A 128 5.99 -1.37 -7.17
C GLN A 128 5.68 -2.47 -8.18
N PHE A 129 6.71 -2.98 -8.87
CA PHE A 129 6.52 -4.13 -9.74
C PHE A 129 6.93 -5.41 -9.02
N ILE A 130 6.03 -6.39 -9.06
CA ILE A 130 6.27 -7.74 -8.52
C ILE A 130 6.32 -8.71 -9.68
N GLU A 131 7.51 -9.21 -10.01
CA GLU A 131 7.69 -10.25 -11.02
C GLU A 131 7.16 -11.59 -10.51
N THR A 132 6.39 -12.27 -11.35
CA THR A 132 5.81 -13.58 -11.02
C THR A 132 5.40 -14.34 -12.28
N GLU A 133 5.39 -15.67 -12.19
CA GLU A 133 4.94 -16.58 -13.23
C GLU A 133 3.47 -17.03 -13.06
N LYS A 134 2.70 -16.37 -12.18
CA LYS A 134 1.29 -16.73 -11.99
C LYS A 134 0.50 -16.55 -13.27
N TYR A 135 -0.50 -17.43 -13.49
CA TYR A 135 -1.27 -17.51 -14.72
C TYR A 135 -2.09 -16.25 -15.05
N ASP A 136 -2.49 -15.48 -14.03
CA ASP A 136 -3.26 -14.24 -14.13
C ASP A 136 -2.40 -12.99 -14.24
N ALA A 137 -1.08 -13.10 -14.00
CA ALA A 137 -0.16 -11.98 -14.11
C ALA A 137 -0.03 -11.49 -15.57
N LYS A 138 0.13 -10.17 -15.73
CA LYS A 138 0.20 -9.52 -17.05
C LYS A 138 1.62 -9.04 -17.36
N ARG A 139 1.93 -8.91 -18.65
CA ARG A 139 3.23 -8.42 -19.10
C ARG A 139 3.36 -6.92 -18.82
N THR A 140 4.32 -6.56 -17.98
CA THR A 140 4.61 -5.17 -17.61
C THR A 140 5.30 -4.40 -18.77
N TYR A 141 5.34 -3.07 -18.68
CA TYR A 141 6.11 -2.26 -19.64
C TYR A 141 7.63 -2.50 -19.51
N LYS A 142 8.10 -3.02 -18.38
CA LYS A 142 9.50 -3.42 -18.15
C LYS A 142 9.84 -4.77 -18.78
N LYS A 143 8.90 -5.39 -19.52
CA LYS A 143 9.05 -6.62 -20.30
C LYS A 143 9.13 -7.94 -19.52
N PHE A 144 8.80 -7.95 -18.25
CA PHE A 144 8.56 -9.18 -17.49
C PHE A 144 7.07 -9.35 -17.17
N THR A 145 6.67 -10.53 -16.74
CA THR A 145 5.29 -10.85 -16.30
C THR A 145 5.16 -10.59 -14.81
N GLY A 146 4.10 -9.89 -14.38
CA GLY A 146 3.94 -9.55 -12.97
C GLY A 146 2.73 -8.69 -12.69
N TYR A 147 2.72 -8.13 -11.48
CA TYR A 147 1.74 -7.17 -10.99
C TYR A 147 2.39 -5.79 -10.77
N SER A 148 1.55 -4.77 -10.65
CA SER A 148 1.97 -3.39 -10.38
C SER A 148 1.16 -2.80 -9.22
N PRO A 149 1.29 -3.33 -7.98
CA PRO A 149 0.56 -2.76 -6.85
C PRO A 149 0.94 -1.31 -6.58
N GLY A 150 -0.07 -0.52 -6.21
CA GLY A 150 0.11 0.78 -5.58
C GLY A 150 0.35 0.57 -4.08
N VAL A 151 1.36 1.24 -3.54
CA VAL A 151 1.79 1.10 -2.14
C VAL A 151 1.84 2.47 -1.49
N ALA A 152 1.15 2.61 -0.37
CA ALA A 152 1.20 3.79 0.48
C ALA A 152 2.01 3.52 1.75
N VAL A 153 2.89 4.46 2.11
CA VAL A 153 3.82 4.33 3.22
C VAL A 153 3.79 5.59 4.10
N ILE A 154 3.83 5.41 5.41
CA ILE A 154 4.08 6.47 6.40
C ILE A 154 5.37 6.12 7.14
N GLY A 155 6.42 6.92 6.95
CA GLY A 155 7.75 6.56 7.46
C GLY A 155 8.23 5.24 6.86
N ASP A 156 8.48 4.25 7.72
CA ASP A 156 8.91 2.91 7.32
C ASP A 156 7.75 1.88 7.29
N HIS A 157 6.51 2.34 7.49
CA HIS A 157 5.33 1.47 7.62
C HIS A 157 4.44 1.54 6.39
N ILE A 158 4.14 0.38 5.82
CA ILE A 158 3.12 0.26 4.77
C ILE A 158 1.75 0.45 5.42
N VAL A 159 0.95 1.38 4.90
CA VAL A 159 -0.40 1.69 5.39
C VAL A 159 -1.51 1.35 4.39
N GLY A 160 -1.13 0.97 3.18
CA GLY A 160 -2.08 0.53 2.16
C GLY A 160 -1.38 -0.12 0.97
N ILE A 161 -1.97 -1.20 0.48
CA ILE A 161 -1.55 -1.89 -0.73
C ILE A 161 -2.79 -2.20 -1.56
N GLU A 162 -2.76 -1.86 -2.84
CA GLU A 162 -3.78 -2.27 -3.79
C GLU A 162 -3.13 -2.94 -5.00
N ASN A 163 -3.40 -4.22 -5.21
CA ASN A 163 -2.83 -4.95 -6.34
C ASN A 163 -3.51 -4.57 -7.65
N ARG A 164 -2.73 -4.50 -8.71
CA ARG A 164 -3.17 -4.11 -10.06
C ARG A 164 -2.49 -4.98 -11.10
N ASP A 165 -3.16 -5.17 -12.21
CA ASP A 165 -2.56 -5.80 -13.39
C ASP A 165 -1.23 -5.13 -13.78
N GLY A 166 -0.20 -5.93 -14.07
CA GLY A 166 1.14 -5.44 -14.38
C GLY A 166 1.26 -4.55 -15.61
N ASN A 167 0.27 -4.58 -16.51
CA ASN A 167 0.19 -3.75 -17.70
C ASN A 167 -0.68 -2.49 -17.52
N THR A 168 -1.16 -2.23 -16.31
CA THR A 168 -1.95 -1.03 -16.01
C THR A 168 -1.06 0.21 -16.05
N ASN A 169 -1.54 1.28 -16.71
CA ASN A 169 -0.89 2.57 -16.62
C ASN A 169 -0.99 3.09 -15.17
N VAL A 170 0.10 3.64 -14.64
CA VAL A 170 0.17 4.11 -13.23
C VAL A 170 -0.93 5.11 -12.88
N ARG A 171 -1.32 6.00 -13.80
CA ARG A 171 -2.39 7.00 -13.60
C ARG A 171 -3.79 6.42 -13.66
N PHE A 172 -3.97 5.30 -14.34
CA PHE A 172 -5.29 4.75 -14.59
C PHE A 172 -5.99 4.38 -13.27
N CYS A 173 -7.09 5.04 -12.96
CA CYS A 173 -7.84 4.90 -11.71
C CYS A 173 -7.01 5.05 -10.42
N GLN A 174 -5.86 5.74 -10.47
CA GLN A 174 -5.02 5.96 -9.28
C GLN A 174 -5.75 6.82 -8.25
N GLN A 175 -6.54 7.80 -8.67
CA GLN A 175 -7.39 8.59 -7.78
C GLN A 175 -8.33 7.71 -6.94
N CYS A 176 -8.89 6.63 -7.52
CA CYS A 176 -9.75 5.71 -6.79
C CYS A 176 -8.97 4.93 -5.71
N THR A 177 -7.73 4.54 -6.00
CA THR A 177 -6.84 3.88 -5.04
C THR A 177 -6.48 4.83 -3.89
N LEU A 178 -6.09 6.06 -4.21
CA LEU A 178 -5.76 7.08 -3.22
C LEU A 178 -6.94 7.43 -2.34
N GLU A 179 -8.13 7.61 -2.91
CA GLU A 179 -9.37 7.86 -2.18
C GLU A 179 -9.65 6.78 -1.13
N ARG A 180 -9.51 5.49 -1.50
CA ARG A 180 -9.68 4.38 -0.56
C ARG A 180 -8.63 4.40 0.55
N ILE A 181 -7.38 4.73 0.24
CA ILE A 181 -6.29 4.81 1.22
C ILE A 181 -6.53 5.95 2.20
N PHE A 182 -6.79 7.17 1.70
CA PHE A 182 -7.05 8.34 2.55
C PHE A 182 -8.28 8.14 3.42
N THR A 183 -9.39 7.71 2.85
CA THR A 183 -10.63 7.44 3.58
C THR A 183 -10.42 6.42 4.70
N ARG A 184 -9.67 5.34 4.46
CA ARG A 184 -9.36 4.33 5.48
C ARG A 184 -8.52 4.92 6.61
N LEU A 185 -7.50 5.71 6.29
CA LEU A 185 -6.67 6.38 7.30
C LEU A 185 -7.50 7.34 8.15
N GLU A 186 -8.33 8.16 7.54
CA GLU A 186 -9.24 9.10 8.22
C GLU A 186 -10.24 8.40 9.13
N TRP A 187 -10.86 7.29 8.68
CA TRP A 187 -11.77 6.49 9.51
C TRP A 187 -11.09 5.90 10.75
N ASN A 188 -9.79 5.67 10.67
CA ASN A 188 -8.98 5.22 11.79
C ASN A 188 -8.36 6.38 12.60
N GLY A 189 -8.72 7.64 12.33
CA GLY A 189 -8.23 8.83 13.04
C GLY A 189 -6.81 9.22 12.66
N ILE A 190 -6.30 8.78 11.51
CA ILE A 190 -4.96 9.12 11.02
C ILE A 190 -5.10 10.21 9.95
N HIS A 191 -4.46 11.36 10.19
CA HIS A 191 -4.52 12.52 9.28
C HIS A 191 -3.24 12.64 8.46
N ILE A 192 -3.38 12.95 7.17
CA ILE A 192 -2.24 13.17 6.30
C ILE A 192 -2.02 14.66 6.11
N ASN A 193 -0.87 15.17 6.56
CA ASN A 193 -0.46 16.54 6.37
C ASN A 193 0.15 16.78 4.99
N ARG A 194 0.98 15.85 4.52
CA ARG A 194 1.69 15.92 3.25
C ARG A 194 1.62 14.61 2.53
N ALA A 195 1.41 14.66 1.21
CA ALA A 195 1.54 13.51 0.33
C ALA A 195 2.66 13.73 -0.68
N ARG A 196 3.50 12.71 -0.91
CA ARG A 196 4.59 12.74 -1.90
C ARG A 196 4.41 11.63 -2.92
N MET A 197 4.56 11.99 -4.20
CA MET A 197 4.41 11.06 -5.32
C MET A 197 5.36 11.43 -6.44
N ASP A 198 5.66 10.47 -7.30
CA ASP A 198 6.47 10.68 -8.49
C ASP A 198 5.68 11.35 -9.64
N CYS A 199 6.34 11.55 -10.78
CA CYS A 199 5.73 12.14 -11.96
C CYS A 199 4.67 11.24 -12.62
N GLY A 200 4.65 9.95 -12.33
CA GLY A 200 3.60 9.03 -12.76
C GLY A 200 2.23 9.42 -12.22
N SER A 201 2.18 10.10 -11.08
CA SER A 201 0.97 10.56 -10.41
C SER A 201 0.53 11.99 -10.78
N CYS A 202 1.21 12.64 -11.74
CA CYS A 202 0.87 14.02 -12.10
C CYS A 202 -0.29 14.06 -13.10
N SER A 203 -1.51 14.15 -12.60
CA SER A 203 -2.74 14.47 -13.35
C SER A 203 -3.67 15.31 -12.49
N GLU A 204 -4.60 16.03 -13.13
CA GLU A 204 -5.57 16.91 -12.46
C GLU A 204 -6.41 16.12 -11.45
N GLU A 205 -6.98 14.99 -11.86
CA GLU A 205 -7.81 14.13 -11.01
C GLU A 205 -7.08 13.64 -9.75
N ILE A 206 -5.81 13.25 -9.89
CA ILE A 206 -5.00 12.81 -8.75
C ILE A 206 -4.69 13.98 -7.82
N VAL A 207 -4.33 15.13 -8.38
CA VAL A 207 -4.05 16.34 -7.60
C VAL A 207 -5.29 16.80 -6.83
N ASP A 208 -6.47 16.75 -7.44
CA ASP A 208 -7.72 17.13 -6.78
C ASP A 208 -8.08 16.18 -5.65
N THR A 209 -7.91 14.86 -5.85
CA THR A 209 -8.07 13.87 -4.77
C THR A 209 -7.12 14.18 -3.61
N VAL A 210 -5.84 14.37 -3.90
CA VAL A 210 -4.84 14.64 -2.84
C VAL A 210 -5.15 15.95 -2.10
N LYS A 211 -5.57 17.01 -2.80
CA LYS A 211 -5.97 18.30 -2.19
C LYS A 211 -7.18 18.17 -1.27
N ALA A 212 -8.07 17.24 -1.53
CA ALA A 212 -9.24 17.00 -0.68
C ALA A 212 -8.85 16.40 0.70
N HIS A 213 -7.75 15.64 0.76
CA HIS A 213 -7.34 14.90 1.96
C HIS A 213 -6.07 15.42 2.64
N CYS A 214 -5.24 16.21 1.94
CA CYS A 214 -3.95 16.65 2.45
C CYS A 214 -3.82 18.17 2.43
N LYS A 215 -3.17 18.70 3.46
CA LYS A 215 -2.86 20.14 3.51
C LYS A 215 -1.81 20.55 2.49
N TYR A 216 -0.82 19.69 2.26
CA TYR A 216 0.27 19.92 1.31
C TYR A 216 0.52 18.66 0.48
N PHE A 217 1.04 18.84 -0.73
CA PHE A 217 1.49 17.73 -1.56
C PHE A 217 2.72 18.10 -2.38
N TYR A 218 3.49 17.08 -2.73
CA TYR A 218 4.67 17.18 -3.57
C TYR A 218 4.58 16.12 -4.68
N ILE A 219 4.18 16.55 -5.86
CA ILE A 219 4.06 15.69 -7.03
C ILE A 219 4.97 16.27 -8.11
N ARG A 220 5.93 15.48 -8.59
CA ARG A 220 6.79 15.91 -9.67
C ARG A 220 5.99 16.06 -10.96
N ALA A 221 6.00 17.24 -11.56
CA ALA A 221 5.35 17.47 -12.83
C ALA A 221 6.02 16.71 -13.98
N ASN A 222 5.24 16.32 -14.98
CA ASN A 222 5.77 15.75 -16.21
C ASN A 222 6.56 16.80 -16.98
N ARG A 223 7.58 16.34 -17.71
CA ARG A 223 8.27 17.18 -18.66
C ARG A 223 7.36 17.45 -19.86
N CYS A 224 6.84 18.67 -19.94
CA CYS A 224 6.02 19.16 -21.05
C CYS A 224 6.62 20.47 -21.56
N SER A 225 6.86 20.62 -22.86
CA SER A 225 7.47 21.81 -23.43
C SER A 225 6.64 23.08 -23.18
N ALA A 226 5.32 22.99 -23.32
CA ALA A 226 4.42 24.12 -23.01
C ALA A 226 4.53 24.60 -21.57
N PHE A 227 4.69 23.65 -20.64
CA PHE A 227 4.87 23.94 -19.22
C PHE A 227 6.19 24.68 -18.91
N TYR A 228 7.24 24.39 -19.67
CA TYR A 228 8.51 25.10 -19.51
C TYR A 228 8.43 26.56 -19.94
N GLU A 229 7.70 26.88 -21.00
CA GLU A 229 7.52 28.25 -21.45
C GLU A 229 6.82 29.09 -20.38
N ASP A 230 5.73 28.57 -19.79
CA ASP A 230 5.01 29.22 -18.69
C ASP A 230 5.88 29.36 -17.44
N MET A 231 6.62 28.32 -17.07
CA MET A 231 7.54 28.36 -15.93
C MET A 231 8.66 29.37 -16.11
N PHE A 232 9.30 29.43 -17.26
CA PHE A 232 10.38 30.41 -17.54
C PHE A 232 9.87 31.85 -17.61
N ALA A 233 8.59 32.04 -17.89
CA ALA A 233 7.96 33.37 -17.85
C ALA A 233 7.69 33.86 -16.43
N LEU A 234 7.74 33.00 -15.40
CA LEU A 234 7.54 33.37 -14.00
C LEU A 234 8.63 34.31 -13.52
N ARG A 235 8.23 35.23 -12.64
CA ARG A 235 9.14 36.16 -11.96
C ARG A 235 9.30 35.75 -10.50
N GLY A 236 10.43 36.11 -9.88
CA GLY A 236 10.62 35.88 -8.45
C GLY A 236 11.38 34.57 -8.13
N TRP A 237 12.15 34.07 -9.08
CA TRP A 237 13.06 32.96 -8.85
C TRP A 237 14.07 33.30 -7.75
N LYS A 238 14.24 32.39 -6.80
CA LYS A 238 15.20 32.51 -5.69
C LYS A 238 16.25 31.40 -5.82
N ALA A 239 17.50 31.77 -5.67
CA ALA A 239 18.57 30.81 -5.58
C ALA A 239 18.62 30.22 -4.17
N GLU A 240 18.60 28.91 -4.06
CA GLU A 240 18.70 28.15 -2.81
C GLU A 240 19.82 27.12 -2.95
N GLU A 241 20.50 26.82 -1.85
CA GLU A 241 21.52 25.78 -1.80
C GLU A 241 21.08 24.68 -0.83
N ILE A 242 21.00 23.46 -1.33
CA ILE A 242 20.62 22.28 -0.53
C ILE A 242 21.70 21.22 -0.76
N ASN A 243 22.36 20.79 0.31
CA ASN A 243 23.44 19.78 0.27
C ASN A 243 24.57 20.12 -0.73
N GLY A 244 24.95 21.40 -0.81
CA GLY A 244 26.02 21.85 -1.73
C GLY A 244 25.61 21.95 -3.19
N ILE A 245 24.35 21.73 -3.51
CA ILE A 245 23.80 21.86 -4.87
C ILE A 245 22.93 23.12 -4.92
N ARG A 246 23.23 23.99 -5.89
CA ARG A 246 22.48 25.21 -6.11
C ARG A 246 21.23 24.93 -6.95
N PHE A 247 20.08 25.36 -6.44
CA PHE A 247 18.78 25.29 -7.11
C PHE A 247 18.21 26.70 -7.30
N GLU A 248 17.36 26.85 -8.30
CA GLU A 248 16.51 28.00 -8.42
C GLU A 248 15.07 27.55 -8.11
N SER A 249 14.42 28.20 -7.18
CA SER A 249 13.03 27.92 -6.78
C SER A 249 12.13 29.11 -7.05
N VAL A 250 10.88 28.83 -7.42
CA VAL A 250 9.82 29.84 -7.55
C VAL A 250 8.54 29.28 -6.93
N SER A 251 7.82 30.10 -6.20
CA SER A 251 6.50 29.73 -5.69
C SER A 251 5.43 30.37 -6.58
N TYR A 252 4.47 29.55 -7.00
CA TYR A 252 3.37 29.98 -7.88
C TYR A 252 2.04 29.42 -7.39
N THR A 253 1.00 30.27 -7.35
CA THR A 253 -0.28 29.91 -6.74
C THR A 253 -1.33 29.40 -7.74
N HIS A 254 -1.10 29.55 -9.05
CA HIS A 254 -2.07 29.19 -10.11
C HIS A 254 -1.37 28.58 -11.33
N LEU A 255 -1.02 27.31 -11.24
CA LEU A 255 -0.64 26.52 -12.42
C LEU A 255 -1.84 25.69 -12.84
N THR A 256 -2.36 25.94 -14.04
CA THR A 256 -3.26 24.99 -14.70
C THR A 256 -2.43 23.84 -15.23
N LEU A 257 -2.71 22.62 -14.77
CA LEU A 257 -2.09 21.43 -15.35
C LEU A 257 -2.56 21.30 -16.81
N PRO A 258 -1.67 20.95 -17.74
CA PRO A 258 -2.09 20.68 -19.10
C PRO A 258 -3.12 19.55 -19.09
N THR A 259 -4.31 19.83 -19.58
CA THR A 259 -5.31 18.81 -19.94
C THR A 259 -4.76 18.00 -21.11
N ASN A 260 -4.56 16.70 -20.92
CA ASN A 260 -4.18 15.78 -22.01
C ASN A 260 -5.38 15.52 -22.90
#